data_1cdad82bba20c3508eb30d6a677cf04d
#
_entry.id   1cdad82bba20c3508eb30d6a677cf04d
#
_cell.length_a   1.000
_cell.length_b   1.000
_cell.length_c   1.000
_cell.angle_alpha   90.00
_cell.angle_beta   90.00
_cell.angle_gamma   90.00
#
_symmetry.space_group_name_H-M   'P 1'
#
loop_
_entity.id
_entity.type
_entity.pdbx_description
1 polymer ?
#
loop_
_entity_poly.entity_id
_entity_poly.type
_entity_poly.pdbx_seq_one_letter_code
_entity_poly.pdbx_strand_id
1 'polypeptide(L)'
;MKVSVRLDVEDRNFFALVTEAILTNPFLEERAEVLAQTVPGFTPDSKRPEFKLLEIAPALNDRIGQLEQKGLSRIKHFNKEDRQLLRDSFLLQVYLQFLHKFDELIRNQLSLGETPAEVPFAKQVIAQLKARGFLDQECLRYLALFYQLRRAYYFISQALVGDSPAMKELRLSLWNSVFTSDVRTYDQHLWNRMEDFSTILLGETGTGKGSAAAAIGRSGFIPFDRKKGRFSENFTETFITINLSQYPESLIESELFGHRKGAFTGAVDHHKGLFERCSVHGSLFLDEIGDISIPVQIKLLQVLQERIFTPVGSRSQKRFAGRVIAATNQPITELRKEGNFRDDFFYRLCSDVITVPTLRQRIEESPSELEQMVNLLVTRMTDQESPKLTDMILETLKKDVPPGYTWPGNVRELEQAVRRVLLTGHYYGDVMVTTPNLEEEFIQKIQTGTLEARELLSQYCTFLYHRFGTYQEVARRTGLDRRTVKKYLQDMR
;
A
#
# COMPACT_ATOMS: atom_id res chain seq x y z
N MET A 1 45.36 -20.03 21.71
CA MET A 1 44.46 -19.88 20.55
C MET A 1 43.23 -20.77 20.78
N LYS A 2 42.03 -20.22 20.93
CA LYS A 2 40.80 -21.06 20.97
C LYS A 2 40.57 -21.57 19.53
N VAL A 3 40.63 -22.91 19.35
CA VAL A 3 40.36 -23.54 18.06
C VAL A 3 38.96 -23.15 17.65
N SER A 4 38.85 -22.46 16.53
CA SER A 4 37.52 -22.17 15.95
C SER A 4 36.97 -23.46 15.33
N VAL A 5 35.75 -23.80 15.70
CA VAL A 5 35.08 -25.04 15.23
C VAL A 5 34.51 -24.76 13.83
N ARG A 6 34.56 -25.78 12.98
CA ARG A 6 33.90 -25.81 11.67
C ARG A 6 32.63 -26.65 11.78
N LEU A 7 31.53 -26.18 11.17
CA LEU A 7 30.33 -26.96 11.02
C LEU A 7 30.62 -28.20 10.16
N ASP A 8 29.96 -29.32 10.45
CA ASP A 8 29.92 -30.43 9.51
C ASP A 8 29.14 -30.06 8.25
N VAL A 9 29.21 -30.89 7.23
CA VAL A 9 28.61 -30.61 5.92
C VAL A 9 27.08 -30.53 6.00
N GLU A 10 26.45 -31.37 6.82
CA GLU A 10 25.01 -31.41 6.95
C GLU A 10 24.46 -30.16 7.66
N ASP A 11 25.06 -29.80 8.79
CA ASP A 11 24.70 -28.58 9.55
C ASP A 11 24.96 -27.33 8.70
N ARG A 12 26.08 -27.28 7.96
CA ARG A 12 26.40 -26.15 7.08
C ARG A 12 25.36 -25.96 6.00
N ASN A 13 24.96 -27.04 5.31
CA ASN A 13 23.91 -27.00 4.29
C ASN A 13 22.58 -26.54 4.86
N PHE A 14 22.17 -27.08 6.02
CA PHE A 14 20.94 -26.65 6.70
C PHE A 14 20.95 -25.16 7.03
N PHE A 15 22.00 -24.65 7.69
CA PHE A 15 22.07 -23.24 8.04
C PHE A 15 22.22 -22.32 6.83
N ALA A 16 22.78 -22.80 5.71
CA ALA A 16 22.80 -22.08 4.44
C ALA A 16 21.39 -21.91 3.87
N LEU A 17 20.59 -22.97 3.82
CA LEU A 17 19.18 -22.90 3.42
C LEU A 17 18.35 -22.00 4.35
N VAL A 18 18.57 -22.07 5.66
CA VAL A 18 17.92 -21.14 6.62
C VAL A 18 18.27 -19.69 6.32
N THR A 19 19.54 -19.40 6.04
CA THR A 19 19.99 -18.05 5.66
C THR A 19 19.33 -17.58 4.36
N GLU A 20 19.26 -18.45 3.35
CA GLU A 20 18.58 -18.16 2.09
C GLU A 20 17.10 -17.85 2.30
N ALA A 21 16.39 -18.66 3.10
CA ALA A 21 14.99 -18.44 3.45
C ALA A 21 14.74 -17.11 4.18
N ILE A 22 15.67 -16.64 5.03
CA ILE A 22 15.58 -15.35 5.71
C ILE A 22 15.73 -14.19 4.73
N LEU A 23 16.67 -14.31 3.79
CA LEU A 23 17.01 -13.26 2.85
C LEU A 23 16.02 -13.12 1.70
N THR A 24 15.34 -14.23 1.35
CA THR A 24 14.33 -14.24 0.29
C THR A 24 13.09 -13.45 0.73
N ASN A 25 12.58 -12.60 -0.17
CA ASN A 25 11.37 -11.83 0.06
C ASN A 25 10.20 -12.74 0.46
N PRO A 26 9.46 -12.46 1.55
CA PRO A 26 8.41 -13.33 2.06
C PRO A 26 7.22 -13.54 1.10
N PHE A 27 7.09 -12.71 0.08
CA PHE A 27 6.03 -12.79 -0.91
C PHE A 27 6.45 -13.49 -2.22
N LEU A 28 7.71 -13.96 -2.32
CA LEU A 28 8.19 -14.79 -3.41
C LEU A 28 7.83 -16.27 -3.22
N GLU A 29 7.48 -16.93 -4.31
CA GLU A 29 7.18 -18.39 -4.31
C GLU A 29 8.44 -19.22 -4.06
N GLU A 30 9.60 -18.78 -4.55
CA GLU A 30 10.91 -19.40 -4.32
C GLU A 30 11.24 -19.61 -2.85
N ARG A 31 10.74 -18.72 -1.97
CA ARG A 31 10.90 -18.91 -0.52
C ARG A 31 10.26 -20.19 -0.02
N ALA A 32 9.10 -20.57 -0.60
CA ALA A 32 8.43 -21.82 -0.23
C ALA A 32 9.24 -23.04 -0.69
N GLU A 33 9.93 -22.96 -1.83
CA GLU A 33 10.79 -24.02 -2.35
C GLU A 33 12.02 -24.21 -1.46
N VAL A 34 12.66 -23.12 -1.02
CA VAL A 34 13.78 -23.17 -0.07
C VAL A 34 13.34 -23.77 1.26
N LEU A 35 12.16 -23.39 1.75
CA LEU A 35 11.59 -23.94 2.99
C LEU A 35 11.28 -25.45 2.88
N ALA A 36 10.80 -25.90 1.72
CA ALA A 36 10.54 -27.32 1.45
C ALA A 36 11.81 -28.19 1.54
N GLN A 37 12.97 -27.62 1.20
CA GLN A 37 14.26 -28.31 1.32
C GLN A 37 14.78 -28.39 2.76
N THR A 38 14.34 -27.48 3.63
CA THR A 38 14.78 -27.42 5.04
C THR A 38 13.96 -28.27 5.98
N VAL A 39 12.68 -28.53 5.65
CA VAL A 39 11.74 -29.27 6.52
C VAL A 39 11.23 -30.52 5.82
N PRO A 40 11.63 -31.73 6.27
CA PRO A 40 11.10 -32.98 5.72
C PRO A 40 9.57 -33.05 5.84
N GLY A 41 8.87 -33.29 4.72
CA GLY A 41 7.41 -33.39 4.71
C GLY A 41 6.68 -32.04 4.60
N PHE A 42 7.40 -30.96 4.34
CA PHE A 42 6.79 -29.68 4.04
C PHE A 42 5.92 -29.75 2.77
N THR A 43 4.64 -29.46 2.92
CA THR A 43 3.72 -29.28 1.79
C THR A 43 3.43 -27.81 1.64
N PRO A 44 3.68 -27.22 0.46
CA PRO A 44 3.40 -25.81 0.23
C PRO A 44 1.88 -25.57 0.18
N ASP A 45 1.20 -25.57 1.31
CA ASP A 45 -0.19 -25.09 1.35
C ASP A 45 -0.22 -23.57 1.26
N SER A 46 -0.85 -23.08 0.18
CA SER A 46 -0.77 -21.70 -0.28
C SER A 46 -1.54 -20.69 0.58
N LYS A 47 -2.35 -21.13 1.53
CA LYS A 47 -3.34 -20.26 2.18
C LYS A 47 -2.79 -19.30 3.25
N ARG A 48 -1.58 -19.54 3.80
CA ARG A 48 -0.99 -18.67 4.84
C ARG A 48 0.54 -18.62 4.73
N PRO A 49 1.12 -17.79 3.86
CA PRO A 49 2.58 -17.70 3.67
C PRO A 49 3.36 -17.33 4.95
N GLU A 50 2.72 -16.67 5.90
CA GLU A 50 3.32 -16.26 7.18
C GLU A 50 3.71 -17.42 8.09
N PHE A 51 2.92 -18.50 8.09
CA PHE A 51 3.19 -19.66 8.95
C PHE A 51 4.28 -20.58 8.40
N LYS A 52 4.63 -20.45 7.12
CA LYS A 52 5.69 -21.26 6.49
C LYS A 52 7.03 -21.10 7.20
N LEU A 53 7.38 -19.88 7.65
CA LEU A 53 8.64 -19.66 8.38
C LEU A 53 8.62 -20.26 9.78
N LEU A 54 7.45 -20.39 10.42
CA LEU A 54 7.31 -21.04 11.72
C LEU A 54 7.57 -22.56 11.66
N GLU A 55 7.35 -23.18 10.50
CA GLU A 55 7.58 -24.63 10.33
C GLU A 55 9.05 -25.01 10.37
N ILE A 56 9.96 -24.06 10.13
CA ILE A 56 11.41 -24.28 10.35
C ILE A 56 11.76 -24.34 11.84
N ALA A 57 10.98 -23.71 12.72
CA ALA A 57 11.36 -23.52 14.12
C ALA A 57 11.72 -24.82 14.87
N PRO A 58 11.00 -25.95 14.72
CA PRO A 58 11.38 -27.20 15.38
C PRO A 58 12.75 -27.70 14.93
N ALA A 59 13.00 -27.80 13.62
CA ALA A 59 14.27 -28.27 13.07
C ALA A 59 15.43 -27.33 13.42
N LEU A 60 15.21 -26.02 13.37
CA LEU A 60 16.19 -25.00 13.75
C LEU A 60 16.54 -25.11 15.23
N ASN A 61 15.56 -25.28 16.12
CA ASN A 61 15.77 -25.40 17.54
C ASN A 61 16.50 -26.70 17.91
N ASP A 62 16.17 -27.82 17.25
CA ASP A 62 16.86 -29.09 17.47
C ASP A 62 18.35 -28.99 17.11
N ARG A 63 18.67 -28.50 15.90
CA ARG A 63 20.08 -28.37 15.48
C ARG A 63 20.87 -27.37 16.33
N ILE A 64 20.27 -26.23 16.69
CA ILE A 64 20.92 -25.29 17.60
C ILE A 64 21.09 -25.92 18.99
N GLY A 65 20.11 -26.68 19.49
CA GLY A 65 20.20 -27.41 20.73
C GLY A 65 21.35 -28.45 20.78
N GLN A 66 21.56 -29.17 19.66
CA GLN A 66 22.69 -30.10 19.53
C GLN A 66 24.06 -29.36 19.57
N LEU A 67 24.16 -28.16 18.94
CA LEU A 67 25.35 -27.33 19.06
C LEU A 67 25.58 -26.84 20.50
N GLU A 68 24.51 -26.48 21.21
CA GLU A 68 24.57 -26.06 22.61
C GLU A 68 25.06 -27.20 23.56
N GLN A 69 24.57 -28.40 23.33
CA GLN A 69 25.05 -29.58 24.08
C GLN A 69 26.56 -29.84 23.89
N LYS A 70 27.08 -29.48 22.68
CA LYS A 70 28.54 -29.51 22.40
C LYS A 70 29.28 -28.28 22.96
N GLY A 71 28.62 -27.37 23.68
CA GLY A 71 29.21 -26.12 24.21
C GLY A 71 29.38 -25.00 23.17
N LEU A 72 28.77 -25.15 21.99
CA LEU A 72 28.92 -24.25 20.84
C LEU A 72 27.75 -23.26 20.72
N SER A 73 27.42 -22.55 21.80
CA SER A 73 26.25 -21.67 21.90
C SER A 73 26.45 -20.25 21.39
N ARG A 74 27.67 -19.86 21.03
CA ARG A 74 28.02 -18.46 20.66
C ARG A 74 28.70 -18.35 19.31
N ILE A 75 28.40 -17.28 18.56
CA ILE A 75 28.97 -16.96 17.27
C ILE A 75 30.52 -17.07 17.24
N LYS A 76 31.19 -16.60 18.30
CA LYS A 76 32.65 -16.61 18.38
C LYS A 76 33.30 -17.99 18.39
N HIS A 77 32.55 -19.07 18.66
CA HIS A 77 33.05 -20.44 18.70
C HIS A 77 33.38 -20.97 17.29
N PHE A 78 32.80 -20.37 16.26
CA PHE A 78 32.87 -20.85 14.88
C PHE A 78 33.92 -20.09 14.05
N ASN A 79 34.36 -20.72 12.97
CA ASN A 79 35.25 -20.11 12.00
C ASN A 79 34.58 -18.92 11.27
N LYS A 80 35.36 -18.14 10.50
CA LYS A 80 34.85 -16.92 9.85
C LYS A 80 33.73 -17.21 8.83
N GLU A 81 33.79 -18.35 8.15
CA GLU A 81 32.81 -18.73 7.10
C GLU A 81 31.45 -19.12 7.72
N ASP A 82 31.47 -19.90 8.82
CA ASP A 82 30.27 -20.40 9.47
C ASP A 82 29.61 -19.37 10.40
N ARG A 83 30.37 -18.33 10.83
CA ARG A 83 29.84 -17.28 11.73
C ARG A 83 28.61 -16.58 11.18
N GLN A 84 28.59 -16.28 9.88
CA GLN A 84 27.46 -15.57 9.29
C GLN A 84 26.20 -16.46 9.25
N LEU A 85 26.35 -17.71 8.87
CA LEU A 85 25.24 -18.68 8.86
C LEU A 85 24.60 -18.83 10.25
N LEU A 86 25.48 -18.97 11.27
CA LEU A 86 25.00 -19.10 12.66
C LEU A 86 24.43 -17.80 13.21
N ARG A 87 24.97 -16.64 12.79
CA ARG A 87 24.45 -15.34 13.16
C ARG A 87 23.00 -15.19 12.65
N ASP A 88 22.77 -15.49 11.38
CA ASP A 88 21.45 -15.40 10.75
C ASP A 88 20.47 -16.40 11.39
N SER A 89 20.92 -17.63 11.66
CA SER A 89 20.13 -18.66 12.28
C SER A 89 19.75 -18.34 13.76
N PHE A 90 20.66 -17.76 14.54
CA PHE A 90 20.35 -17.30 15.89
C PHE A 90 19.38 -16.12 15.89
N LEU A 91 19.51 -15.20 14.95
CA LEU A 91 18.55 -14.10 14.77
C LEU A 91 17.16 -14.65 14.45
N LEU A 92 17.06 -15.58 13.49
CA LEU A 92 15.80 -16.23 13.14
C LEU A 92 15.19 -16.95 14.34
N GLN A 93 15.98 -17.77 15.07
CA GLN A 93 15.50 -18.49 16.26
C GLN A 93 14.83 -17.54 17.25
N VAL A 94 15.52 -16.45 17.60
CA VAL A 94 14.99 -15.45 18.53
C VAL A 94 13.76 -14.74 17.94
N TYR A 95 13.79 -14.36 16.67
CA TYR A 95 12.65 -13.74 16.00
C TYR A 95 11.39 -14.62 16.05
N LEU A 96 11.50 -15.90 15.66
CA LEU A 96 10.36 -16.83 15.65
C LEU A 96 9.77 -17.06 17.03
N GLN A 97 10.61 -17.12 18.07
CA GLN A 97 10.16 -17.30 19.45
C GLN A 97 9.28 -16.13 19.94
N PHE A 98 9.51 -14.91 19.46
CA PHE A 98 8.77 -13.73 19.88
C PHE A 98 7.78 -13.21 18.82
N LEU A 99 7.59 -13.91 17.71
CA LEU A 99 6.79 -13.47 16.59
C LEU A 99 5.36 -13.09 16.99
N HIS A 100 4.66 -13.94 17.75
CA HIS A 100 3.30 -13.67 18.25
C HIS A 100 3.25 -12.44 19.17
N LYS A 101 4.30 -12.23 19.99
CA LYS A 101 4.38 -11.05 20.87
C LYS A 101 4.55 -9.76 20.09
N PHE A 102 5.24 -9.79 18.94
CA PHE A 102 5.27 -8.65 18.04
C PHE A 102 3.91 -8.38 17.39
N ASP A 103 3.14 -9.42 17.05
CA ASP A 103 1.78 -9.23 16.53
C ASP A 103 0.84 -8.61 17.55
N GLU A 104 0.90 -9.08 18.79
CA GLU A 104 0.15 -8.50 19.91
C GLU A 104 0.54 -7.04 20.13
N LEU A 105 1.84 -6.74 20.07
CA LEU A 105 2.35 -5.36 20.20
C LEU A 105 1.82 -4.45 19.08
N ILE A 106 1.78 -4.93 17.83
CA ILE A 106 1.24 -4.15 16.70
C ILE A 106 -0.25 -3.86 16.91
N ARG A 107 -1.04 -4.88 17.27
CA ARG A 107 -2.48 -4.71 17.53
C ARG A 107 -2.74 -3.80 18.73
N ASN A 108 -1.97 -3.96 19.80
CA ASN A 108 -2.06 -3.08 20.96
C ASN A 108 -1.73 -1.62 20.61
N GLN A 109 -0.67 -1.38 19.83
CA GLN A 109 -0.33 -0.03 19.39
C GLN A 109 -1.42 0.58 18.50
N LEU A 110 -2.05 -0.20 17.63
CA LEU A 110 -3.19 0.26 16.82
C LEU A 110 -4.38 0.68 17.69
N SER A 111 -4.65 -0.05 18.79
CA SER A 111 -5.75 0.29 19.71
C SER A 111 -5.43 1.48 20.61
N LEU A 112 -4.16 1.69 20.99
CA LEU A 112 -3.70 2.81 21.81
C LEU A 112 -3.59 4.14 21.02
N GLY A 113 -3.62 4.09 19.69
CA GLY A 113 -3.46 5.26 18.83
C GLY A 113 -2.09 5.91 19.03
N GLU A 114 -2.09 7.18 19.45
CA GLU A 114 -0.87 8.00 19.63
C GLU A 114 -0.06 7.64 20.88
N THR A 115 -0.63 6.93 21.85
CA THR A 115 0.08 6.57 23.08
C THR A 115 1.07 5.43 22.78
N PRO A 116 2.40 5.61 23.02
CA PRO A 116 3.37 4.57 22.75
C PRO A 116 3.20 3.33 23.65
N ALA A 117 3.10 2.15 23.03
CA ALA A 117 2.99 0.87 23.74
C ALA A 117 4.31 0.47 24.41
N GLU A 118 4.21 -0.13 25.61
CA GLU A 118 5.35 -0.78 26.28
C GLU A 118 5.70 -2.11 25.61
N VAL A 119 6.98 -2.49 25.71
CA VAL A 119 7.50 -3.75 25.15
C VAL A 119 8.00 -4.66 26.28
N PRO A 120 7.11 -5.36 27.01
CA PRO A 120 7.47 -6.10 28.22
C PRO A 120 8.47 -7.23 27.97
N PHE A 121 8.48 -7.81 26.77
CA PHE A 121 9.36 -8.89 26.37
C PHE A 121 10.75 -8.43 25.86
N ALA A 122 11.00 -7.12 25.73
CA ALA A 122 12.26 -6.60 25.19
C ALA A 122 13.49 -7.09 25.95
N LYS A 123 13.43 -7.15 27.29
CA LYS A 123 14.52 -7.66 28.12
C LYS A 123 14.87 -9.11 27.80
N GLN A 124 13.88 -9.95 27.51
CA GLN A 124 14.05 -11.37 27.16
C GLN A 124 14.74 -11.50 25.79
N VAL A 125 14.28 -10.76 24.77
CA VAL A 125 14.93 -10.74 23.44
C VAL A 125 16.38 -10.32 23.55
N ILE A 126 16.67 -9.22 24.24
CA ILE A 126 18.04 -8.70 24.44
C ILE A 126 18.92 -9.71 25.16
N ALA A 127 18.41 -10.37 26.22
CA ALA A 127 19.17 -11.37 26.97
C ALA A 127 19.53 -12.59 26.11
N GLN A 128 18.60 -13.07 25.28
CA GLN A 128 18.86 -14.19 24.38
C GLN A 128 19.90 -13.83 23.30
N LEU A 129 19.78 -12.68 22.65
CA LEU A 129 20.79 -12.21 21.68
C LEU A 129 22.17 -12.07 22.31
N LYS A 130 22.28 -11.53 23.54
CA LYS A 130 23.53 -11.46 24.29
C LYS A 130 24.11 -12.84 24.59
N ALA A 131 23.28 -13.81 24.97
CA ALA A 131 23.72 -15.18 25.20
C ALA A 131 24.37 -15.80 23.95
N ARG A 132 23.87 -15.44 22.75
CA ARG A 132 24.44 -15.84 21.45
C ARG A 132 25.73 -15.12 21.08
N GLY A 133 26.09 -14.04 21.78
CA GLY A 133 27.33 -13.27 21.57
C GLY A 133 27.18 -11.99 20.75
N PHE A 134 25.95 -11.49 20.57
CA PHE A 134 25.71 -10.18 19.99
C PHE A 134 26.09 -9.05 20.97
N LEU A 135 26.60 -7.94 20.44
CA LEU A 135 26.92 -6.75 21.22
C LEU A 135 25.66 -6.01 21.67
N ASP A 136 25.74 -5.23 22.74
CA ASP A 136 24.61 -4.49 23.30
C ASP A 136 23.88 -3.63 22.28
N GLN A 137 24.61 -2.86 21.46
CA GLN A 137 24.06 -2.01 20.41
C GLN A 137 23.38 -2.85 19.30
N GLU A 138 23.97 -3.98 18.95
CA GLU A 138 23.39 -4.91 17.98
C GLU A 138 22.07 -5.50 18.50
N CYS A 139 22.00 -5.88 19.78
CA CYS A 139 20.79 -6.41 20.38
C CYS A 139 19.61 -5.42 20.31
N LEU A 140 19.88 -4.12 20.57
CA LEU A 140 18.84 -3.09 20.46
C LEU A 140 18.42 -2.86 19.00
N ARG A 141 19.38 -2.86 18.07
CA ARG A 141 19.11 -2.74 16.63
C ARG A 141 18.31 -3.91 16.10
N TYR A 142 18.65 -5.16 16.45
CA TYR A 142 17.91 -6.34 16.00
C TYR A 142 16.52 -6.43 16.64
N LEU A 143 16.34 -6.02 17.88
CA LEU A 143 15.00 -5.89 18.46
C LEU A 143 14.14 -4.93 17.63
N ALA A 144 14.69 -3.79 17.22
CA ALA A 144 14.00 -2.82 16.39
C ALA A 144 13.75 -3.33 14.95
N LEU A 145 14.71 -4.04 14.37
CA LEU A 145 14.58 -4.67 13.05
C LEU A 145 13.52 -5.78 13.06
N PHE A 146 13.45 -6.62 14.09
CA PHE A 146 12.41 -7.64 14.24
C PHE A 146 11.01 -7.00 14.27
N TYR A 147 10.86 -5.92 15.01
CA TYR A 147 9.60 -5.18 15.05
C TYR A 147 9.28 -4.54 13.69
N GLN A 148 10.27 -4.00 12.99
CA GLN A 148 10.11 -3.45 11.65
C GLN A 148 9.68 -4.52 10.65
N LEU A 149 10.38 -5.66 10.58
CA LEU A 149 10.06 -6.80 9.71
C LEU A 149 8.62 -7.28 9.93
N ARG A 150 8.22 -7.39 11.22
CA ARG A 150 6.87 -7.86 11.52
C ARG A 150 5.79 -6.83 11.16
N ARG A 151 6.04 -5.53 11.37
CA ARG A 151 5.12 -4.46 10.95
C ARG A 151 4.97 -4.42 9.43
N ALA A 152 6.07 -4.49 8.69
CA ALA A 152 6.01 -4.50 7.23
C ALA A 152 5.20 -5.69 6.71
N TYR A 153 5.49 -6.88 7.22
CA TYR A 153 4.72 -8.07 6.85
C TYR A 153 3.23 -7.90 7.20
N TYR A 154 2.92 -7.45 8.42
CA TYR A 154 1.56 -7.22 8.88
C TYR A 154 0.80 -6.24 7.98
N PHE A 155 1.36 -5.05 7.71
CA PHE A 155 0.67 -4.03 6.93
C PHE A 155 0.56 -4.41 5.44
N ILE A 156 1.57 -5.05 4.85
CA ILE A 156 1.52 -5.47 3.45
C ILE A 156 0.51 -6.62 3.28
N SER A 157 0.50 -7.63 4.17
CA SER A 157 -0.41 -8.78 4.04
C SER A 157 -1.86 -8.45 4.38
N GLN A 158 -2.11 -7.62 5.40
CA GLN A 158 -3.46 -7.31 5.87
C GLN A 158 -4.18 -6.23 5.06
N ALA A 159 -3.43 -5.24 4.55
CA ALA A 159 -4.02 -4.13 3.81
C ALA A 159 -4.29 -4.44 2.33
N LEU A 160 -3.57 -5.42 1.77
CA LEU A 160 -3.52 -5.71 0.33
C LEU A 160 -3.87 -7.19 0.08
N VAL A 161 -5.13 -7.51 0.34
CA VAL A 161 -5.72 -8.84 0.12
C VAL A 161 -5.88 -9.11 -1.38
N GLY A 162 -5.70 -10.36 -1.77
CA GLY A 162 -5.87 -10.84 -3.13
C GLY A 162 -4.76 -11.82 -3.54
N ASP A 163 -5.09 -12.76 -4.44
CA ASP A 163 -4.20 -13.84 -4.89
C ASP A 163 -3.81 -13.70 -6.37
N SER A 164 -4.27 -12.64 -7.04
CA SER A 164 -3.90 -12.38 -8.43
C SER A 164 -2.38 -12.15 -8.58
N PRO A 165 -1.79 -12.48 -9.73
CA PRO A 165 -0.39 -12.20 -10.04
C PRO A 165 -0.01 -10.74 -9.79
N ALA A 166 -0.85 -9.79 -10.20
CA ALA A 166 -0.62 -8.37 -9.98
C ALA A 166 -0.58 -7.99 -8.48
N MET A 167 -1.41 -8.63 -7.63
CA MET A 167 -1.37 -8.39 -6.18
C MET A 167 -0.15 -9.03 -5.52
N LYS A 168 0.32 -10.18 -6.00
CA LYS A 168 1.59 -10.79 -5.56
C LYS A 168 2.77 -9.87 -5.88
N GLU A 169 2.84 -9.35 -7.11
CA GLU A 169 3.87 -8.42 -7.56
C GLU A 169 3.83 -7.09 -6.77
N LEU A 170 2.63 -6.58 -6.49
CA LEU A 170 2.48 -5.39 -5.64
C LEU A 170 3.08 -5.61 -4.25
N ARG A 171 2.74 -6.72 -3.58
CA ARG A 171 3.29 -7.02 -2.24
C ARG A 171 4.81 -7.20 -2.25
N LEU A 172 5.34 -7.85 -3.31
CA LEU A 172 6.77 -7.99 -3.54
C LEU A 172 7.46 -6.61 -3.64
N SER A 173 6.91 -5.74 -4.49
CA SER A 173 7.44 -4.40 -4.71
C SER A 173 7.39 -3.54 -3.44
N LEU A 174 6.31 -3.62 -2.67
CA LEU A 174 6.19 -2.89 -1.39
C LEU A 174 7.21 -3.37 -0.35
N TRP A 175 7.46 -4.68 -0.27
CA TRP A 175 8.50 -5.22 0.60
C TRP A 175 9.88 -4.72 0.20
N ASN A 176 10.20 -4.77 -1.10
CA ASN A 176 11.46 -4.27 -1.64
C ASN A 176 11.61 -2.76 -1.41
N SER A 177 10.53 -2.00 -1.47
CA SER A 177 10.53 -0.57 -1.15
C SER A 177 10.89 -0.30 0.32
N VAL A 178 10.57 -1.21 1.26
CA VAL A 178 10.92 -1.08 2.68
C VAL A 178 12.33 -1.60 2.96
N PHE A 179 12.73 -2.76 2.42
CA PHE A 179 13.95 -3.48 2.79
C PHE A 179 14.97 -3.64 1.66
N THR A 180 14.74 -2.99 0.50
CA THR A 180 15.47 -3.25 -0.75
C THR A 180 15.27 -4.69 -1.27
N SER A 181 15.90 -5.03 -2.39
CA SER A 181 15.87 -6.38 -2.95
C SER A 181 16.66 -7.40 -2.11
N ASP A 182 17.52 -6.93 -1.21
CA ASP A 182 18.36 -7.75 -0.33
C ASP A 182 18.34 -7.20 1.10
N VAL A 183 17.67 -7.93 1.99
CA VAL A 183 17.56 -7.58 3.42
C VAL A 183 18.92 -7.48 4.11
N ARG A 184 19.93 -8.20 3.63
CA ARG A 184 21.31 -8.11 4.16
C ARG A 184 21.95 -6.76 3.85
N THR A 185 21.83 -6.30 2.61
CA THR A 185 22.30 -4.95 2.21
C THR A 185 21.55 -3.88 3.00
N TYR A 186 20.25 -4.04 3.20
CA TYR A 186 19.45 -3.18 4.06
C TYR A 186 20.01 -3.13 5.50
N ASP A 187 20.17 -4.29 6.14
CA ASP A 187 20.66 -4.40 7.54
C ASP A 187 22.07 -3.81 7.71
N GLN A 188 22.95 -4.00 6.74
CA GLN A 188 24.34 -3.55 6.85
C GLN A 188 24.54 -2.08 6.53
N HIS A 189 23.75 -1.50 5.59
CA HIS A 189 24.09 -0.21 4.99
C HIS A 189 22.94 0.81 4.98
N LEU A 190 21.67 0.40 4.96
CA LEU A 190 20.57 1.27 4.60
C LEU A 190 19.49 1.45 5.67
N TRP A 191 19.50 0.67 6.76
CA TRP A 191 18.46 0.68 7.79
C TRP A 191 18.17 2.07 8.39
N ASN A 192 19.13 2.99 8.35
CA ASN A 192 19.04 4.36 8.85
C ASN A 192 19.23 5.43 7.75
N ARG A 193 19.02 5.07 6.48
CA ARG A 193 19.21 5.97 5.32
C ARG A 193 18.06 5.92 4.32
N MET A 194 16.91 5.36 4.72
CA MET A 194 15.77 5.20 3.82
C MET A 194 15.10 6.54 3.46
N GLU A 195 15.47 7.64 4.11
CA GLU A 195 15.02 8.97 3.71
C GLU A 195 15.41 9.34 2.27
N ASP A 196 16.50 8.78 1.74
CA ASP A 196 16.97 9.05 0.38
C ASP A 196 16.19 8.29 -0.71
N PHE A 197 15.38 7.32 -0.33
CA PHE A 197 14.62 6.45 -1.24
C PHE A 197 13.14 6.86 -1.27
N SER A 198 12.82 7.88 -2.06
CA SER A 198 11.43 8.25 -2.30
C SER A 198 10.73 7.24 -3.22
N THR A 199 9.44 7.03 -3.01
CA THR A 199 8.61 6.08 -3.79
C THR A 199 7.41 6.79 -4.34
N ILE A 200 7.07 6.54 -5.61
CA ILE A 200 5.81 6.98 -6.20
C ILE A 200 4.89 5.79 -6.48
N LEU A 201 3.63 5.93 -6.07
CA LEU A 201 2.55 4.97 -6.30
C LEU A 201 1.68 5.47 -7.45
N LEU A 202 1.65 4.72 -8.53
CA LEU A 202 0.81 5.01 -9.70
C LEU A 202 -0.40 4.10 -9.72
N GLY A 203 -1.53 4.61 -10.18
CA GLY A 203 -2.74 3.79 -10.34
C GLY A 203 -4.01 4.63 -10.36
N GLU A 204 -5.08 4.07 -10.89
CA GLU A 204 -6.38 4.72 -10.98
C GLU A 204 -6.93 5.11 -9.60
N THR A 205 -7.89 6.01 -9.59
CA THR A 205 -8.61 6.37 -8.36
C THR A 205 -9.29 5.15 -7.76
N GLY A 206 -9.20 5.00 -6.43
CA GLY A 206 -9.86 3.91 -5.72
C GLY A 206 -9.15 2.55 -5.74
N THR A 207 -7.94 2.42 -6.33
CA THR A 207 -7.17 1.16 -6.37
C THR A 207 -6.54 0.76 -5.03
N GLY A 208 -6.40 1.68 -4.07
CA GLY A 208 -5.79 1.44 -2.77
C GLY A 208 -4.37 2.01 -2.61
N LYS A 209 -3.97 3.03 -3.40
CA LYS A 209 -2.68 3.72 -3.28
C LYS A 209 -2.38 4.18 -1.84
N GLY A 210 -3.39 4.73 -1.15
CA GLY A 210 -3.24 5.15 0.26
C GLY A 210 -2.93 3.98 1.20
N SER A 211 -3.52 2.80 0.99
CA SER A 211 -3.22 1.59 1.76
C SER A 211 -1.79 1.10 1.50
N ALA A 212 -1.35 1.12 0.25
CA ALA A 212 0.02 0.78 -0.14
C ALA A 212 1.03 1.78 0.47
N ALA A 213 0.74 3.08 0.43
CA ALA A 213 1.56 4.11 1.07
C ALA A 213 1.66 3.91 2.58
N ALA A 214 0.54 3.59 3.25
CA ALA A 214 0.52 3.32 4.69
C ALA A 214 1.32 2.05 5.04
N ALA A 215 1.31 1.02 4.19
CA ALA A 215 2.10 -0.19 4.39
C ALA A 215 3.61 0.12 4.36
N ILE A 216 4.08 0.95 3.44
CA ILE A 216 5.47 1.43 3.43
C ILE A 216 5.75 2.36 4.61
N GLY A 217 4.94 3.40 4.78
CA GLY A 217 5.18 4.50 5.71
C GLY A 217 5.18 4.09 7.18
N ARG A 218 4.32 3.13 7.55
CA ARG A 218 4.26 2.55 8.90
C ARG A 218 5.33 1.48 9.16
N SER A 219 6.12 1.14 8.16
CA SER A 219 7.16 0.11 8.22
C SER A 219 8.57 0.67 8.31
N GLY A 220 8.76 1.96 8.57
CA GLY A 220 10.05 2.57 8.81
C GLY A 220 10.76 2.00 10.06
N PHE A 221 12.09 2.11 10.11
CA PHE A 221 12.89 1.71 11.27
C PHE A 221 12.66 2.69 12.43
N ILE A 222 12.26 2.17 13.61
CA ILE A 222 12.05 2.94 14.84
C ILE A 222 12.93 2.34 15.91
N PRO A 223 13.93 3.08 16.46
CA PRO A 223 14.84 2.54 17.46
C PRO A 223 14.14 2.27 18.80
N PHE A 224 14.64 1.26 19.53
CA PHE A 224 14.16 0.94 20.87
C PHE A 224 14.88 1.77 21.94
N ASP A 225 14.11 2.47 22.77
CA ASP A 225 14.62 3.20 23.95
C ASP A 225 14.62 2.27 25.16
N ARG A 226 15.82 1.79 25.52
CA ARG A 226 16.01 0.88 26.65
C ARG A 226 15.62 1.50 28.01
N LYS A 227 15.77 2.84 28.14
CA LYS A 227 15.45 3.52 29.41
C LYS A 227 13.95 3.60 29.61
N LYS A 228 13.21 3.86 28.54
CA LYS A 228 11.75 3.95 28.55
C LYS A 228 11.04 2.61 28.42
N GLY A 229 11.74 1.52 28.02
CA GLY A 229 11.14 0.20 27.80
C GLY A 229 10.18 0.13 26.62
N ARG A 230 10.27 1.09 25.66
CA ARG A 230 9.42 1.22 24.49
C ARG A 230 10.20 1.72 23.28
N PHE A 231 9.61 1.66 22.10
CA PHE A 231 10.20 2.28 20.92
C PHE A 231 10.21 3.80 21.07
N SER A 232 11.17 4.49 20.44
CA SER A 232 11.36 5.94 20.58
C SER A 232 10.14 6.74 20.10
N GLU A 233 9.44 6.20 19.11
CA GLU A 233 8.24 6.73 18.49
C GLU A 233 7.26 5.58 18.22
N ASN A 234 6.01 5.90 17.94
CA ASN A 234 5.06 4.91 17.49
C ASN A 234 4.76 5.06 15.99
N PHE A 235 4.44 3.95 15.31
CA PHE A 235 4.23 3.93 13.87
C PHE A 235 2.91 4.59 13.43
N THR A 236 2.00 4.90 14.35
CA THR A 236 0.73 5.58 14.04
C THR A 236 0.96 7.07 13.83
N GLU A 237 1.93 7.66 14.55
CA GLU A 237 2.32 9.06 14.44
C GLU A 237 3.38 9.31 13.36
N THR A 238 4.21 8.30 13.06
CA THR A 238 5.32 8.47 12.11
C THR A 238 4.89 8.49 10.65
N PHE A 239 3.62 8.19 10.34
CA PHE A 239 3.06 8.25 8.99
C PHE A 239 2.09 9.42 8.87
N ILE A 240 2.54 10.51 8.25
CA ILE A 240 1.77 11.73 8.05
C ILE A 240 1.27 11.77 6.60
N THR A 241 -0.01 12.10 6.41
CA THR A 241 -0.65 12.11 5.09
C THR A 241 -1.20 13.48 4.74
N ILE A 242 -1.09 13.87 3.48
CA ILE A 242 -1.77 15.03 2.91
C ILE A 242 -2.26 14.68 1.50
N ASN A 243 -3.51 15.03 1.20
CA ASN A 243 -4.01 15.04 -0.17
C ASN A 243 -3.90 16.45 -0.71
N LEU A 244 -3.03 16.63 -1.72
CA LEU A 244 -2.67 17.94 -2.25
C LEU A 244 -3.80 18.60 -3.06
N SER A 245 -4.68 17.81 -3.67
CA SER A 245 -5.83 18.32 -4.43
C SER A 245 -6.92 18.98 -3.55
N GLN A 246 -6.89 18.75 -2.22
CA GLN A 246 -7.86 19.34 -1.28
C GLN A 246 -7.52 20.79 -0.89
N TYR A 247 -6.34 21.27 -1.21
CA TYR A 247 -5.87 22.59 -0.83
C TYR A 247 -5.75 23.51 -2.03
N PRO A 248 -6.19 24.80 -1.90
CA PRO A 248 -5.84 25.81 -2.88
C PRO A 248 -4.31 25.97 -2.97
N GLU A 249 -3.79 26.25 -4.14
CA GLU A 249 -2.34 26.38 -4.39
C GLU A 249 -1.64 27.28 -3.37
N SER A 250 -2.26 28.40 -3.02
CA SER A 250 -1.74 29.37 -2.03
C SER A 250 -1.57 28.80 -0.62
N LEU A 251 -2.30 27.73 -0.27
CA LEU A 251 -2.22 27.08 1.04
C LEU A 251 -1.32 25.87 1.05
N ILE A 252 -1.10 25.18 -0.11
CA ILE A 252 -0.23 24.00 -0.20
C ILE A 252 1.16 24.30 0.38
N GLU A 253 1.75 25.43 0.01
CA GLU A 253 3.06 25.83 0.51
C GLU A 253 3.08 26.00 2.02
N SER A 254 2.05 26.62 2.57
CA SER A 254 1.89 26.83 4.01
C SER A 254 1.74 25.49 4.75
N GLU A 255 0.94 24.57 4.23
CA GLU A 255 0.75 23.24 4.83
C GLU A 255 2.03 22.40 4.77
N LEU A 256 2.74 22.40 3.64
CA LEU A 256 3.96 21.61 3.47
C LEU A 256 5.15 22.19 4.28
N PHE A 257 5.44 23.48 4.09
CA PHE A 257 6.67 24.11 4.62
C PHE A 257 6.44 24.90 5.91
N GLY A 258 5.18 25.22 6.25
CA GLY A 258 4.83 26.10 7.35
C GLY A 258 5.00 27.59 7.01
N HIS A 259 4.54 28.45 7.90
CA HIS A 259 4.69 29.90 7.74
C HIS A 259 4.96 30.60 9.06
N ARG A 260 5.55 31.80 8.98
CA ARG A 260 5.65 32.71 10.10
C ARG A 260 4.42 33.62 10.15
N LYS A 261 4.12 34.11 11.37
CA LYS A 261 3.12 35.18 11.58
C LYS A 261 3.42 36.36 10.66
N GLY A 262 2.41 36.79 9.89
CA GLY A 262 2.54 37.92 8.95
C GLY A 262 3.16 37.57 7.61
N ALA A 263 3.37 36.29 7.28
CA ALA A 263 3.97 35.87 6.01
C ALA A 263 3.08 36.16 4.79
N PHE A 264 1.78 36.18 4.97
CA PHE A 264 0.76 36.54 3.97
C PHE A 264 -0.51 37.04 4.65
N THR A 265 -1.45 37.63 3.90
CA THR A 265 -2.74 38.07 4.40
C THR A 265 -3.52 36.92 5.00
N GLY A 266 -3.76 36.92 6.31
CA GLY A 266 -4.41 35.85 7.06
C GLY A 266 -3.45 34.96 7.86
N ALA A 267 -2.13 35.16 7.78
CA ALA A 267 -1.14 34.46 8.61
C ALA A 267 -1.12 35.08 10.04
N VAL A 268 -2.13 34.77 10.83
CA VAL A 268 -2.32 35.36 12.19
C VAL A 268 -1.30 34.82 13.18
N ASP A 269 -0.94 33.53 13.07
CA ASP A 269 -0.03 32.83 13.97
C ASP A 269 1.08 32.09 13.20
N HIS A 270 2.03 31.50 13.92
CA HIS A 270 3.05 30.64 13.37
C HIS A 270 2.46 29.24 13.13
N HIS A 271 2.63 28.69 11.91
CA HIS A 271 2.20 27.35 11.55
C HIS A 271 3.41 26.46 11.24
N LYS A 272 3.46 25.28 11.87
CA LYS A 272 4.46 24.26 11.57
C LYS A 272 3.98 23.37 10.41
N GLY A 273 4.67 23.45 9.29
CA GLY A 273 4.36 22.62 8.12
C GLY A 273 4.66 21.13 8.34
N LEU A 274 4.19 20.31 7.41
CA LEU A 274 4.31 18.84 7.49
C LEU A 274 5.78 18.38 7.47
N PHE A 275 6.65 19.04 6.72
CA PHE A 275 8.08 18.74 6.71
C PHE A 275 8.75 18.98 8.07
N GLU A 276 8.25 19.91 8.86
CA GLU A 276 8.74 20.16 10.23
C GLU A 276 8.16 19.17 11.24
N ARG A 277 6.92 18.71 11.01
CA ARG A 277 6.22 17.78 11.91
C ARG A 277 6.64 16.34 11.71
N CYS A 278 7.10 15.98 10.51
CA CYS A 278 7.57 14.64 10.20
C CYS A 278 8.88 14.33 10.93
N SER A 279 8.87 13.26 11.71
CA SER A 279 10.05 12.82 12.46
C SER A 279 11.14 12.23 11.57
N VAL A 280 12.33 12.05 12.11
CA VAL A 280 13.46 11.39 11.41
C VAL A 280 13.22 9.92 11.10
N HIS A 281 12.27 9.27 11.79
CA HIS A 281 11.84 7.90 11.55
C HIS A 281 10.51 7.83 10.83
N GLY A 282 9.98 9.00 10.42
CA GLY A 282 8.68 9.15 9.81
C GLY A 282 8.70 9.10 8.29
N SER A 283 7.48 9.01 7.75
CA SER A 283 7.22 9.11 6.32
C SER A 283 6.10 10.12 6.06
N LEU A 284 6.31 10.97 5.06
CA LEU A 284 5.32 11.91 4.58
C LEU A 284 4.70 11.38 3.28
N PHE A 285 3.40 11.16 3.29
CA PHE A 285 2.64 10.74 2.12
C PHE A 285 1.97 11.94 1.44
N LEU A 286 2.36 12.17 0.20
CA LEU A 286 1.86 13.23 -0.68
C LEU A 286 0.90 12.59 -1.71
N ASP A 287 -0.39 12.62 -1.44
CA ASP A 287 -1.40 12.09 -2.35
C ASP A 287 -1.76 13.13 -3.43
N GLU A 288 -2.04 12.67 -4.64
CA GLU A 288 -2.33 13.44 -5.85
C GLU A 288 -1.21 14.45 -6.19
N ILE A 289 0.04 13.93 -6.21
CA ILE A 289 1.23 14.75 -6.52
C ILE A 289 1.23 15.29 -7.95
N GLY A 290 0.44 14.71 -8.85
CA GLY A 290 0.26 15.19 -10.24
C GLY A 290 -0.49 16.51 -10.34
N ASP A 291 -1.22 16.92 -9.30
CA ASP A 291 -2.06 18.13 -9.30
C ASP A 291 -1.33 19.40 -8.88
N ILE A 292 -0.06 19.31 -8.43
CA ILE A 292 0.67 20.47 -7.92
C ILE A 292 1.29 21.30 -9.03
N SER A 293 1.30 22.62 -8.83
CA SER A 293 1.90 23.57 -9.76
C SER A 293 3.43 23.49 -9.84
N ILE A 294 4.00 23.96 -10.92
CA ILE A 294 5.46 24.02 -11.13
C ILE A 294 6.21 24.72 -10.00
N PRO A 295 5.76 25.88 -9.45
CA PRO A 295 6.42 26.50 -8.30
C PRO A 295 6.51 25.58 -7.08
N VAL A 296 5.46 24.83 -6.77
CA VAL A 296 5.46 23.86 -5.66
C VAL A 296 6.42 22.69 -5.94
N GLN A 297 6.45 22.18 -7.19
CA GLN A 297 7.40 21.15 -7.61
C GLN A 297 8.86 21.60 -7.39
N ILE A 298 9.20 22.84 -7.73
CA ILE A 298 10.56 23.39 -7.52
C ILE A 298 10.95 23.40 -6.05
N LYS A 299 10.06 23.81 -5.16
CA LYS A 299 10.31 23.81 -3.71
C LYS A 299 10.43 22.39 -3.16
N LEU A 300 9.58 21.47 -3.58
CA LEU A 300 9.67 20.06 -3.21
C LEU A 300 10.96 19.42 -3.72
N LEU A 301 11.38 19.73 -4.93
CA LEU A 301 12.65 19.28 -5.50
C LEU A 301 13.83 19.69 -4.62
N GLN A 302 13.86 20.95 -4.16
CA GLN A 302 14.90 21.41 -3.22
C GLN A 302 14.92 20.58 -1.94
N VAL A 303 13.74 20.30 -1.34
CA VAL A 303 13.68 19.46 -0.12
C VAL A 303 14.19 18.05 -0.38
N LEU A 304 13.82 17.45 -1.52
CA LEU A 304 14.26 16.11 -1.87
C LEU A 304 15.78 16.02 -2.14
N GLN A 305 16.37 17.07 -2.71
CA GLN A 305 17.80 17.10 -3.05
C GLN A 305 18.69 17.50 -1.87
N GLU A 306 18.35 18.60 -1.20
CA GLU A 306 19.19 19.23 -0.18
C GLU A 306 18.79 18.86 1.23
N ARG A 307 17.62 18.23 1.41
CA ARG A 307 17.06 17.87 2.71
C ARG A 307 16.82 19.07 3.62
N ILE A 308 16.68 20.27 3.02
CA ILE A 308 16.40 21.52 3.73
C ILE A 308 15.18 22.22 3.10
N PHE A 309 14.46 22.97 3.93
CA PHE A 309 13.35 23.81 3.50
C PHE A 309 13.31 25.08 4.32
N THR A 310 12.62 26.10 3.81
CA THR A 310 12.44 27.38 4.47
C THR A 310 10.95 27.66 4.63
N PRO A 311 10.42 27.86 5.85
CA PRO A 311 9.03 28.25 6.06
C PRO A 311 8.71 29.59 5.35
N VAL A 312 7.48 29.74 4.87
CA VAL A 312 7.04 30.96 4.18
C VAL A 312 7.21 32.18 5.09
N GLY A 313 7.83 33.24 4.58
CA GLY A 313 8.17 34.44 5.35
C GLY A 313 9.34 34.28 6.32
N SER A 314 10.08 33.18 6.29
CA SER A 314 11.28 32.95 7.10
C SER A 314 12.55 33.05 6.27
N ARG A 315 13.68 33.34 6.95
CA ARG A 315 15.04 33.20 6.40
C ARG A 315 15.77 32.00 7.00
N SER A 316 15.17 31.33 8.00
CA SER A 316 15.77 30.22 8.71
C SER A 316 15.47 28.92 7.99
N GLN A 317 16.51 28.21 7.57
CA GLN A 317 16.42 26.88 6.99
C GLN A 317 16.21 25.84 8.08
N LYS A 318 15.41 24.80 7.76
CA LYS A 318 15.16 23.63 8.59
C LYS A 318 15.51 22.37 7.81
N ARG A 319 15.96 21.33 8.51
CA ARG A 319 16.25 20.04 7.91
C ARG A 319 15.03 19.12 7.92
N PHE A 320 14.81 18.43 6.83
CA PHE A 320 13.88 17.31 6.71
C PHE A 320 14.65 15.99 6.65
N ALA A 321 14.32 15.03 7.52
CA ALA A 321 14.98 13.73 7.59
C ALA A 321 14.02 12.54 7.42
N GLY A 322 12.74 12.80 7.15
CA GLY A 322 11.76 11.76 6.87
C GLY A 322 11.83 11.22 5.44
N ARG A 323 11.14 10.11 5.19
CA ARG A 323 10.96 9.52 3.86
C ARG A 323 9.76 10.16 3.16
N VAL A 324 9.84 10.38 1.85
CA VAL A 324 8.71 10.85 1.03
C VAL A 324 8.13 9.66 0.25
N ILE A 325 6.82 9.52 0.32
CA ILE A 325 6.01 8.60 -0.49
C ILE A 325 5.00 9.48 -1.22
N ALA A 326 4.90 9.37 -2.53
CA ALA A 326 3.96 10.12 -3.34
C ALA A 326 2.96 9.19 -4.03
N ALA A 327 1.79 9.71 -4.40
CA ALA A 327 0.85 8.96 -5.23
C ALA A 327 0.14 9.89 -6.21
N THR A 328 -0.27 9.34 -7.36
CA THR A 328 -1.12 10.03 -8.32
C THR A 328 -1.92 9.03 -9.16
N ASN A 329 -3.08 9.46 -9.63
CA ASN A 329 -3.86 8.79 -10.65
C ASN A 329 -3.60 9.35 -12.05
N GLN A 330 -2.85 10.43 -12.16
CA GLN A 330 -2.57 11.09 -13.44
C GLN A 330 -1.46 10.39 -14.23
N PRO A 331 -1.51 10.42 -15.57
CA PRO A 331 -0.49 9.84 -16.43
C PRO A 331 0.77 10.73 -16.44
N ILE A 332 1.67 10.50 -15.50
CA ILE A 332 2.91 11.30 -15.31
C ILE A 332 3.69 11.48 -16.62
N THR A 333 3.72 10.45 -17.48
CA THR A 333 4.43 10.53 -18.78
C THR A 333 3.83 11.61 -19.69
N GLU A 334 2.52 11.79 -19.66
CA GLU A 334 1.83 12.83 -20.45
C GLU A 334 2.04 14.21 -19.83
N LEU A 335 1.88 14.34 -18.51
CA LEU A 335 2.15 15.58 -17.78
C LEU A 335 3.58 16.10 -18.04
N ARG A 336 4.57 15.21 -18.12
CA ARG A 336 5.96 15.56 -18.44
C ARG A 336 6.10 16.08 -19.87
N LYS A 337 5.44 15.43 -20.85
CA LYS A 337 5.45 15.87 -22.26
C LYS A 337 4.80 17.25 -22.44
N GLU A 338 3.77 17.52 -21.67
CA GLU A 338 3.05 18.80 -21.67
C GLU A 338 3.78 19.91 -20.88
N GLY A 339 4.84 19.58 -20.16
CA GLY A 339 5.58 20.51 -19.30
C GLY A 339 4.88 20.83 -17.98
N ASN A 340 3.81 20.10 -17.62
CA ASN A 340 3.07 20.25 -16.37
C ASN A 340 3.73 19.51 -15.20
N PHE A 341 4.66 18.60 -15.48
CA PHE A 341 5.48 17.91 -14.50
C PHE A 341 6.94 17.93 -14.91
N ARG A 342 7.81 18.49 -14.06
CA ARG A 342 9.23 18.68 -14.37
C ARG A 342 10.00 17.36 -14.37
N ASP A 343 10.91 17.19 -15.33
CA ASP A 343 11.74 16.00 -15.43
C ASP A 343 12.71 15.84 -14.25
N ASP A 344 13.32 16.93 -13.80
CA ASP A 344 14.25 16.90 -12.66
C ASP A 344 13.53 16.51 -11.35
N PHE A 345 12.31 16.99 -11.15
CA PHE A 345 11.48 16.60 -10.02
C PHE A 345 11.09 15.12 -10.09
N PHE A 346 10.69 14.64 -11.29
CA PHE A 346 10.37 13.24 -11.52
C PHE A 346 11.54 12.32 -11.12
N TYR A 347 12.73 12.55 -11.66
CA TYR A 347 13.89 11.69 -11.38
C TYR A 347 14.31 11.71 -9.91
N ARG A 348 14.05 12.78 -9.18
CA ARG A 348 14.35 12.83 -7.76
C ARG A 348 13.25 12.22 -6.89
N LEU A 349 12.00 12.34 -7.28
CA LEU A 349 10.86 11.76 -6.56
C LEU A 349 10.71 10.25 -6.80
N CYS A 350 11.04 9.79 -7.99
CA CYS A 350 10.79 8.43 -8.45
C CYS A 350 12.05 7.55 -8.34
N SER A 351 12.65 7.44 -7.12
CA SER A 351 13.70 6.44 -6.88
C SER A 351 13.14 5.03 -7.01
N ASP A 352 11.85 4.85 -6.71
CA ASP A 352 11.09 3.63 -6.82
C ASP A 352 9.69 3.95 -7.36
N VAL A 353 9.21 3.16 -8.33
CA VAL A 353 7.91 3.35 -8.99
C VAL A 353 7.10 2.08 -8.87
N ILE A 354 5.99 2.15 -8.16
CA ILE A 354 5.13 1.00 -7.90
C ILE A 354 3.74 1.27 -8.51
N THR A 355 3.27 0.37 -9.35
CA THR A 355 1.92 0.44 -9.92
C THR A 355 0.95 -0.36 -9.06
N VAL A 356 -0.13 0.28 -8.62
CA VAL A 356 -1.22 -0.38 -7.88
C VAL A 356 -2.27 -0.86 -8.89
N PRO A 357 -2.54 -2.18 -8.99
CA PRO A 357 -3.38 -2.74 -10.02
C PRO A 357 -4.84 -2.33 -9.85
N THR A 358 -5.56 -2.24 -10.98
CA THR A 358 -7.00 -1.97 -10.99
C THR A 358 -7.79 -3.19 -10.56
N LEU A 359 -9.00 -2.98 -10.03
CA LEU A 359 -9.86 -4.10 -9.61
C LEU A 359 -10.25 -4.99 -10.80
N ARG A 360 -10.47 -4.41 -12.01
CA ARG A 360 -10.75 -5.20 -13.23
C ARG A 360 -9.59 -6.14 -13.58
N GLN A 361 -8.34 -5.64 -13.56
CA GLN A 361 -7.17 -6.47 -13.82
C GLN A 361 -7.07 -7.63 -12.81
N ARG A 362 -7.26 -7.35 -11.54
CA ARG A 362 -7.22 -8.34 -10.47
C ARG A 362 -8.27 -9.44 -10.67
N ILE A 363 -9.52 -9.07 -11.02
CA ILE A 363 -10.61 -10.02 -11.28
C ILE A 363 -10.37 -10.83 -12.56
N GLU A 364 -9.83 -10.21 -13.62
CA GLU A 364 -9.45 -10.88 -14.86
C GLU A 364 -8.35 -11.93 -14.63
N GLU A 365 -7.34 -11.60 -13.82
CA GLU A 365 -6.26 -12.52 -13.47
C GLU A 365 -6.69 -13.63 -12.51
N SER A 366 -7.61 -13.34 -11.58
CA SER A 366 -8.12 -14.29 -10.58
C SER A 366 -9.57 -13.97 -10.20
N PRO A 367 -10.56 -14.76 -10.66
CA PRO A 367 -11.97 -14.53 -10.33
C PRO A 367 -12.30 -14.55 -8.83
N SER A 368 -11.50 -15.22 -8.00
CA SER A 368 -11.65 -15.25 -6.54
C SER A 368 -11.35 -13.91 -5.85
N GLU A 369 -10.73 -12.97 -6.54
CA GLU A 369 -10.42 -11.64 -6.01
C GLU A 369 -11.66 -10.87 -5.55
N LEU A 370 -12.74 -10.95 -6.33
CA LEU A 370 -13.99 -10.28 -5.97
C LEU A 370 -14.55 -10.82 -4.66
N GLU A 371 -14.58 -12.14 -4.49
CA GLU A 371 -15.03 -12.78 -3.25
C GLU A 371 -14.18 -12.39 -2.05
N GLN A 372 -12.84 -12.46 -2.20
CA GLN A 372 -11.90 -12.09 -1.13
C GLN A 372 -12.06 -10.62 -0.73
N MET A 373 -12.25 -9.72 -1.70
CA MET A 373 -12.47 -8.30 -1.43
C MET A 373 -13.82 -8.03 -0.75
N VAL A 374 -14.91 -8.67 -1.20
CA VAL A 374 -16.22 -8.55 -0.55
C VAL A 374 -16.16 -9.07 0.88
N ASN A 375 -15.54 -10.22 1.12
CA ASN A 375 -15.35 -10.78 2.46
C ASN A 375 -14.55 -9.83 3.38
N LEU A 376 -13.46 -9.23 2.88
CA LEU A 376 -12.70 -8.23 3.62
C LEU A 376 -13.54 -7.00 3.97
N LEU A 377 -14.33 -6.50 3.02
CA LEU A 377 -15.20 -5.32 3.22
C LEU A 377 -16.31 -5.62 4.23
N VAL A 378 -16.95 -6.78 4.12
CA VAL A 378 -17.97 -7.24 5.08
C VAL A 378 -17.36 -7.34 6.48
N THR A 379 -16.20 -7.99 6.63
CA THR A 379 -15.52 -8.12 7.92
C THR A 379 -15.17 -6.76 8.53
N ARG A 380 -14.71 -5.81 7.72
CA ARG A 380 -14.43 -4.42 8.18
C ARG A 380 -15.67 -3.64 8.61
N MET A 381 -16.83 -3.92 8.00
CA MET A 381 -18.08 -3.21 8.31
C MET A 381 -18.82 -3.81 9.50
N THR A 382 -18.63 -5.10 9.77
CA THR A 382 -19.37 -5.83 10.80
C THR A 382 -18.52 -6.26 11.99
N ASP A 383 -17.20 -6.03 11.93
CA ASP A 383 -16.19 -6.52 12.88
C ASP A 383 -16.18 -8.05 13.05
N GLN A 384 -16.80 -8.78 12.13
CA GLN A 384 -16.93 -10.25 12.15
C GLN A 384 -16.90 -10.84 10.74
N GLU A 385 -16.30 -12.01 10.58
CA GLU A 385 -16.43 -12.79 9.36
C GLU A 385 -17.86 -13.32 9.24
N SER A 386 -18.51 -13.08 8.11
CA SER A 386 -19.88 -13.53 7.83
C SER A 386 -20.00 -14.12 6.42
N PRO A 387 -19.68 -15.41 6.22
CA PRO A 387 -19.76 -16.06 4.90
C PRO A 387 -21.14 -15.93 4.27
N LYS A 388 -22.21 -16.10 5.04
CA LYS A 388 -23.59 -15.95 4.55
C LYS A 388 -23.87 -14.55 3.98
N LEU A 389 -23.35 -13.51 4.63
CA LEU A 389 -23.52 -12.14 4.18
C LEU A 389 -22.68 -11.87 2.92
N THR A 390 -21.47 -12.41 2.89
CA THR A 390 -20.60 -12.36 1.72
C THR A 390 -21.24 -13.01 0.51
N ASP A 391 -21.79 -14.23 0.66
CA ASP A 391 -22.47 -14.96 -0.41
C ASP A 391 -23.69 -14.18 -0.93
N MET A 392 -24.54 -13.66 -0.03
CA MET A 392 -25.70 -12.85 -0.39
C MET A 392 -25.31 -11.62 -1.22
N ILE A 393 -24.24 -10.91 -0.82
CA ILE A 393 -23.76 -9.74 -1.55
C ILE A 393 -23.23 -10.13 -2.93
N LEU A 394 -22.45 -11.21 -3.02
CA LEU A 394 -21.91 -11.71 -4.28
C LEU A 394 -23.02 -12.14 -5.25
N GLU A 395 -24.06 -12.83 -4.77
CA GLU A 395 -25.23 -13.20 -5.58
C GLU A 395 -25.96 -11.95 -6.10
N THR A 396 -26.16 -10.95 -5.24
CA THR A 396 -26.78 -9.68 -5.62
C THR A 396 -25.94 -8.95 -6.68
N LEU A 397 -24.63 -8.83 -6.48
CA LEU A 397 -23.73 -8.20 -7.45
C LEU A 397 -23.73 -8.95 -8.79
N LYS A 398 -23.70 -10.28 -8.78
CA LYS A 398 -23.77 -11.09 -10.01
C LYS A 398 -25.07 -10.90 -10.78
N LYS A 399 -26.18 -10.64 -10.08
CA LYS A 399 -27.50 -10.42 -10.68
C LYS A 399 -27.66 -9.00 -11.23
N ASP A 400 -27.22 -8.02 -10.47
CA ASP A 400 -27.53 -6.61 -10.72
C ASP A 400 -26.47 -5.90 -11.59
N VAL A 401 -25.21 -6.39 -11.58
CA VAL A 401 -24.10 -5.81 -12.34
C VAL A 401 -23.94 -6.53 -13.68
N PRO A 402 -23.80 -5.81 -14.81
CA PRO A 402 -23.64 -6.43 -16.12
C PRO A 402 -22.38 -7.32 -16.20
N PRO A 403 -22.43 -8.43 -16.97
CA PRO A 403 -21.22 -9.22 -17.26
C PRO A 403 -20.11 -8.35 -17.86
N GLY A 404 -18.88 -8.49 -17.35
CA GLY A 404 -17.73 -7.70 -17.84
C GLY A 404 -17.67 -6.28 -17.30
N TYR A 405 -18.40 -5.95 -16.25
CA TYR A 405 -18.36 -4.63 -15.62
C TYR A 405 -16.93 -4.30 -15.12
N THR A 406 -16.44 -3.13 -15.52
CA THR A 406 -15.02 -2.76 -15.37
C THR A 406 -14.65 -2.13 -14.03
N TRP A 407 -15.61 -1.87 -13.15
CA TRP A 407 -15.40 -1.24 -11.85
C TRP A 407 -14.58 0.06 -11.96
N PRO A 408 -15.09 1.11 -12.63
CA PRO A 408 -14.32 2.34 -12.89
C PRO A 408 -13.86 3.05 -11.62
N GLY A 409 -14.58 2.94 -10.50
CA GLY A 409 -14.18 3.43 -9.18
C GLY A 409 -13.35 2.45 -8.37
N ASN A 410 -12.98 1.30 -8.95
CA ASN A 410 -12.13 0.27 -8.35
C ASN A 410 -12.66 -0.20 -6.97
N VAL A 411 -11.76 -0.41 -5.99
CA VAL A 411 -12.13 -0.88 -4.64
C VAL A 411 -13.03 0.11 -3.90
N ARG A 412 -12.89 1.42 -4.19
CA ARG A 412 -13.77 2.45 -3.59
C ARG A 412 -15.21 2.28 -4.04
N GLU A 413 -15.42 1.98 -5.31
CA GLU A 413 -16.75 1.68 -5.87
C GLU A 413 -17.30 0.36 -5.31
N LEU A 414 -16.48 -0.70 -5.26
CA LEU A 414 -16.89 -1.97 -4.66
C LEU A 414 -17.31 -1.80 -3.19
N GLU A 415 -16.60 -0.99 -2.42
CA GLU A 415 -16.98 -0.67 -1.04
C GLU A 415 -18.33 0.03 -0.96
N GLN A 416 -18.63 0.96 -1.87
CA GLN A 416 -19.96 1.60 -1.95
C GLN A 416 -21.03 0.61 -2.42
N ALA A 417 -20.69 -0.28 -3.34
CA ALA A 417 -21.59 -1.34 -3.81
C ALA A 417 -22.00 -2.26 -2.65
N VAL A 418 -21.04 -2.73 -1.86
CA VAL A 418 -21.30 -3.55 -0.67
C VAL A 418 -22.22 -2.81 0.32
N ARG A 419 -21.93 -1.53 0.63
CA ARG A 419 -22.79 -0.71 1.50
C ARG A 419 -24.19 -0.56 0.95
N ARG A 420 -24.32 -0.34 -0.35
CA ARG A 420 -25.61 -0.15 -0.99
C ARG A 420 -26.44 -1.41 -1.00
N VAL A 421 -25.83 -2.57 -1.30
CA VAL A 421 -26.49 -3.87 -1.18
C VAL A 421 -26.99 -4.12 0.24
N LEU A 422 -26.19 -3.81 1.26
CA LEU A 422 -26.59 -3.94 2.66
C LEU A 422 -27.76 -3.03 3.04
N LEU A 423 -27.86 -1.83 2.45
CA LEU A 423 -28.91 -0.86 2.76
C LEU A 423 -30.19 -1.07 1.96
N THR A 424 -30.08 -1.46 0.70
CA THR A 424 -31.21 -1.43 -0.27
C THR A 424 -31.53 -2.79 -0.90
N GLY A 425 -30.64 -3.77 -0.74
CA GLY A 425 -30.76 -5.08 -1.38
C GLY A 425 -30.35 -5.10 -2.86
N HIS A 426 -29.86 -3.98 -3.43
CA HIS A 426 -29.55 -3.85 -4.85
C HIS A 426 -28.33 -2.97 -5.12
N TYR A 427 -27.64 -3.24 -6.24
CA TYR A 427 -26.59 -2.38 -6.79
C TYR A 427 -26.53 -2.48 -8.31
N TYR A 428 -26.78 -1.39 -9.02
CA TYR A 428 -26.86 -1.35 -10.49
C TYR A 428 -25.61 -0.75 -11.16
N GLY A 429 -24.51 -0.53 -10.42
CA GLY A 429 -23.31 0.13 -10.91
C GLY A 429 -23.51 1.63 -11.15
N ASP A 430 -22.51 2.26 -11.74
CA ASP A 430 -22.58 3.67 -12.18
C ASP A 430 -23.56 3.90 -13.35
N VAL A 431 -24.12 2.82 -13.90
CA VAL A 431 -25.11 2.86 -14.99
C VAL A 431 -26.36 3.68 -14.64
N MET A 432 -26.61 3.92 -13.34
CA MET A 432 -27.75 4.74 -12.89
C MET A 432 -27.45 6.24 -12.82
N VAL A 433 -26.20 6.69 -13.00
CA VAL A 433 -25.85 8.13 -13.07
C VAL A 433 -25.71 8.59 -14.54
N THR A 434 -25.46 7.70 -15.45
CA THR A 434 -25.75 7.97 -16.84
C THR A 434 -27.27 7.89 -17.00
N THR A 435 -27.95 9.02 -17.00
CA THR A 435 -29.16 9.14 -17.85
C THR A 435 -28.84 8.34 -19.11
N PRO A 436 -29.64 7.30 -19.45
CA PRO A 436 -29.37 6.54 -20.67
C PRO A 436 -29.06 7.56 -21.72
N ASN A 437 -27.90 7.44 -22.36
CA ASN A 437 -27.56 8.33 -23.46
C ASN A 437 -28.59 7.95 -24.54
N LEU A 438 -29.72 8.62 -24.49
CA LEU A 438 -30.84 8.42 -25.44
C LEU A 438 -30.32 8.42 -26.87
N GLU A 439 -29.17 9.07 -27.07
CA GLU A 439 -28.45 9.11 -28.35
C GLU A 439 -27.79 7.76 -28.69
N GLU A 440 -27.11 7.12 -27.74
CA GLU A 440 -26.44 5.83 -27.98
C GLU A 440 -27.42 4.69 -28.10
N GLU A 441 -28.47 4.65 -27.27
CA GLU A 441 -29.54 3.67 -27.37
C GLU A 441 -30.31 3.82 -28.69
N PHE A 442 -30.57 5.04 -29.13
CA PHE A 442 -31.19 5.35 -30.39
C PHE A 442 -30.34 4.91 -31.59
N ILE A 443 -29.04 5.21 -31.56
CA ILE A 443 -28.06 4.80 -32.59
C ILE A 443 -27.98 3.27 -32.65
N GLN A 444 -27.92 2.59 -31.53
CA GLN A 444 -27.84 1.13 -31.44
C GLN A 444 -29.13 0.46 -32.01
N LYS A 445 -30.29 0.99 -31.69
CA LYS A 445 -31.57 0.50 -32.24
C LYS A 445 -31.68 0.72 -33.76
N ILE A 446 -31.11 1.81 -34.28
CA ILE A 446 -30.98 2.04 -35.73
C ILE A 446 -30.04 1.01 -36.38
N GLN A 447 -28.88 0.77 -35.79
CA GLN A 447 -27.90 -0.18 -36.33
C GLN A 447 -28.40 -1.62 -36.33
N THR A 448 -29.20 -2.00 -35.33
CA THR A 448 -29.78 -3.34 -35.22
C THR A 448 -31.06 -3.52 -36.03
N GLY A 449 -31.62 -2.43 -36.59
CA GLY A 449 -32.87 -2.48 -37.40
C GLY A 449 -34.11 -2.85 -36.60
N THR A 450 -34.14 -2.63 -35.30
CA THR A 450 -35.21 -3.02 -34.39
C THR A 450 -36.31 -1.97 -34.23
N LEU A 451 -36.15 -0.76 -34.79
CA LEU A 451 -37.12 0.33 -34.70
C LEU A 451 -38.15 0.31 -35.83
N GLU A 452 -39.40 0.43 -35.47
CA GLU A 452 -40.43 0.74 -36.45
C GLU A 452 -40.32 2.18 -36.98
N ALA A 453 -40.76 2.42 -38.22
CA ALA A 453 -40.63 3.76 -38.87
C ALA A 453 -41.26 4.91 -38.05
N ARG A 454 -42.40 4.62 -37.37
CA ARG A 454 -43.11 5.57 -36.51
C ARG A 454 -42.28 5.89 -35.26
N GLU A 455 -41.72 4.89 -34.64
CA GLU A 455 -40.89 5.00 -33.45
C GLU A 455 -39.57 5.70 -33.76
N LEU A 456 -38.93 5.39 -34.90
CA LEU A 456 -37.75 6.07 -35.42
C LEU A 456 -37.96 7.59 -35.54
N LEU A 457 -39.10 7.99 -36.18
CA LEU A 457 -39.45 9.40 -36.34
C LEU A 457 -39.73 10.07 -34.98
N SER A 458 -40.40 9.41 -34.08
CA SER A 458 -40.71 9.95 -32.75
C SER A 458 -39.41 10.16 -31.92
N GLN A 459 -38.53 9.17 -31.87
CA GLN A 459 -37.26 9.29 -31.18
C GLN A 459 -36.36 10.35 -31.85
N TYR A 460 -36.30 10.41 -33.16
CA TYR A 460 -35.54 11.43 -33.88
C TYR A 460 -36.06 12.86 -33.64
N CYS A 461 -37.38 13.07 -33.61
CA CYS A 461 -37.96 14.35 -33.24
C CYS A 461 -37.63 14.73 -31.79
N THR A 462 -37.63 13.78 -30.86
CA THR A 462 -37.28 13.99 -29.46
C THR A 462 -35.83 14.35 -29.29
N PHE A 463 -34.91 13.66 -29.97
CA PHE A 463 -33.50 13.96 -30.02
C PHE A 463 -33.22 15.40 -30.54
N LEU A 464 -33.82 15.79 -31.65
CA LEU A 464 -33.68 17.12 -32.18
C LEU A 464 -34.27 18.20 -31.30
N TYR A 465 -35.38 17.90 -30.60
CA TYR A 465 -36.02 18.83 -29.67
C TYR A 465 -35.15 19.08 -28.43
N HIS A 466 -34.56 18.06 -27.87
CA HIS A 466 -33.60 18.19 -26.74
C HIS A 466 -32.40 19.05 -27.17
N ARG A 467 -31.91 18.90 -28.39
CA ARG A 467 -30.72 19.62 -28.88
C ARG A 467 -30.99 21.07 -29.27
N PHE A 468 -32.18 21.36 -29.84
CA PHE A 468 -32.48 22.70 -30.45
C PHE A 468 -33.61 23.45 -29.74
N GLY A 469 -34.36 22.84 -28.83
CA GLY A 469 -35.31 23.51 -27.94
C GLY A 469 -36.60 24.00 -28.55
N THR A 470 -36.76 23.99 -29.88
CA THR A 470 -37.93 24.58 -30.58
C THR A 470 -38.56 23.65 -31.59
N TYR A 471 -39.90 23.59 -31.60
CA TYR A 471 -40.68 22.81 -32.60
C TYR A 471 -40.42 23.28 -34.05
N GLN A 472 -40.09 24.58 -34.26
CA GLN A 472 -39.86 25.17 -35.56
C GLN A 472 -38.55 24.67 -36.17
N GLU A 473 -37.49 24.55 -35.35
CA GLU A 473 -36.18 24.05 -35.79
C GLU A 473 -36.22 22.55 -36.06
N VAL A 474 -36.97 21.78 -35.23
CA VAL A 474 -37.20 20.34 -35.44
C VAL A 474 -37.97 20.12 -36.78
N ALA A 475 -39.04 20.89 -37.03
CA ALA A 475 -39.80 20.82 -38.25
C ALA A 475 -38.93 21.11 -39.50
N ARG A 476 -38.07 22.15 -39.44
CA ARG A 476 -37.16 22.49 -40.51
C ARG A 476 -36.13 21.38 -40.82
N ARG A 477 -35.63 20.70 -39.80
CA ARG A 477 -34.62 19.63 -39.97
C ARG A 477 -35.21 18.29 -40.39
N THR A 478 -36.39 17.96 -39.93
CA THR A 478 -37.07 16.69 -40.26
C THR A 478 -37.88 16.76 -41.58
N GLY A 479 -38.15 17.94 -42.10
CA GLY A 479 -39.07 18.12 -43.25
C GLY A 479 -40.53 17.91 -42.90
N LEU A 480 -40.88 17.79 -41.64
CA LEU A 480 -42.25 17.60 -41.16
C LEU A 480 -42.90 18.95 -40.81
N ASP A 481 -44.23 19.00 -40.86
CA ASP A 481 -44.97 20.17 -40.38
C ASP A 481 -44.93 20.23 -38.82
N ARG A 482 -45.10 21.44 -38.27
CA ARG A 482 -45.03 21.68 -36.84
C ARG A 482 -46.04 20.92 -36.02
N ARG A 483 -47.23 20.60 -36.56
CA ARG A 483 -48.28 19.85 -35.88
C ARG A 483 -47.88 18.38 -35.77
N THR A 484 -47.32 17.85 -36.86
CA THR A 484 -46.79 16.49 -36.90
C THR A 484 -45.65 16.28 -35.92
N VAL A 485 -44.67 17.25 -35.85
CA VAL A 485 -43.61 17.21 -34.83
C VAL A 485 -44.19 17.21 -33.43
N LYS A 486 -45.17 18.08 -33.15
CA LYS A 486 -45.84 18.11 -31.83
C LYS A 486 -46.48 16.78 -31.46
N LYS A 487 -47.13 16.11 -32.42
CA LYS A 487 -47.73 14.80 -32.24
C LYS A 487 -46.70 13.76 -31.91
N TYR A 488 -45.61 13.64 -32.62
CA TYR A 488 -44.51 12.69 -32.35
C TYR A 488 -43.86 12.90 -30.99
N LEU A 489 -43.76 14.13 -30.51
CA LEU A 489 -43.22 14.45 -29.17
C LEU A 489 -44.24 14.17 -28.03
N GLN A 490 -45.53 14.07 -28.32
CA GLN A 490 -46.56 13.75 -27.35
C GLN A 490 -46.84 12.23 -27.25
N ASP A 491 -46.62 11.47 -28.32
CA ASP A 491 -46.82 10.01 -28.36
C ASP A 491 -45.80 9.25 -27.46
N MET A 492 -44.78 9.93 -26.89
CA MET A 492 -43.76 9.37 -25.96
C MET A 492 -43.94 9.78 -24.48
N ARG A 493 -45.02 10.51 -24.17
CA ARG A 493 -45.44 10.76 -22.78
C ARG A 493 -46.48 9.76 -22.32
#